data_d428c59f2c3359c89978ef1cc0d7a38c
#
_entry.id   d428c59f2c3359c89978ef1cc0d7a38c
#
_cell.length_a   1.000
_cell.length_b   1.000
_cell.length_c   1.000
_cell.angle_alpha   90.00
_cell.angle_beta   90.00
_cell.angle_gamma   90.00
#
_symmetry.space_group_name_H-M   'P 1'
#
loop_
_entity.id
_entity.type
_entity.pdbx_description
1 polymer ?
#
loop_
_entity_poly.entity_id
_entity_poly.type
_entity_poly.pdbx_seq_one_letter_code
_entity_poly.pdbx_strand_id
1 'polypeptide(L)'
;MPLYHNEDQAMLADTARGFIAEEGNIAKQLRHWRDRNCKDGFGHALWKQMAEMGFTGMLLDEADGGLGMGHVEAGIVLEEIGRNLTPSPFLTSSVLAATALKHASDDLKGRYLPGLIAGDSVFAVAIDETAKHRPSRIATRAEKSGNGFRLSGSKSFVIHGS
;
A
#
# COMPACT_ATOMS: atom_id res chain seq x y z
N MET A 1 -11.28 3.95 -21.86
CA MET A 1 -11.17 2.87 -20.88
C MET A 1 -12.34 1.93 -21.11
N PRO A 2 -12.14 0.63 -21.38
CA PRO A 2 -13.26 -0.29 -21.54
C PRO A 2 -14.07 -0.39 -20.25
N LEU A 3 -15.39 -0.53 -20.37
CA LEU A 3 -16.32 -0.67 -19.23
C LEU A 3 -16.29 -2.08 -18.62
N TYR A 4 -15.61 -3.01 -19.26
CA TYR A 4 -15.56 -4.42 -18.87
C TYR A 4 -14.10 -4.85 -18.68
N HIS A 5 -13.90 -5.78 -17.76
CA HIS A 5 -12.61 -6.43 -17.58
C HIS A 5 -12.25 -7.24 -18.81
N ASN A 6 -10.97 -7.27 -19.17
CA ASN A 6 -10.43 -8.27 -20.08
C ASN A 6 -10.32 -9.63 -19.35
N GLU A 7 -9.88 -10.68 -20.05
CA GLU A 7 -9.79 -12.03 -19.48
C GLU A 7 -8.85 -12.10 -18.27
N ASP A 8 -7.68 -11.46 -18.33
CA ASP A 8 -6.69 -11.43 -17.24
C ASP A 8 -7.23 -10.66 -16.02
N GLN A 9 -7.91 -9.54 -16.26
CA GLN A 9 -8.53 -8.74 -15.19
C GLN A 9 -9.70 -9.48 -14.54
N ALA A 10 -10.49 -10.26 -15.33
CA ALA A 10 -11.55 -11.09 -14.79
C ALA A 10 -10.99 -12.22 -13.92
N MET A 11 -9.90 -12.85 -14.34
CA MET A 11 -9.20 -13.88 -13.58
C MET A 11 -8.59 -13.33 -12.28
N LEU A 12 -8.00 -12.12 -12.34
CA LEU A 12 -7.52 -11.41 -11.15
C LEU A 12 -8.68 -11.09 -10.19
N ALA A 13 -9.82 -10.63 -10.70
CA ALA A 13 -10.99 -10.31 -9.89
C ALA A 13 -11.53 -11.55 -9.16
N ASP A 14 -11.62 -12.69 -9.84
CA ASP A 14 -12.08 -13.95 -9.24
C ASP A 14 -11.09 -14.45 -8.18
N THR A 15 -9.79 -14.35 -8.44
CA THR A 15 -8.72 -14.71 -7.51
C THR A 15 -8.75 -13.82 -6.26
N ALA A 16 -8.81 -12.49 -6.45
CA ALA A 16 -8.87 -11.53 -5.35
C ALA A 16 -10.14 -11.72 -4.52
N ARG A 17 -11.28 -11.95 -5.17
CA ARG A 17 -12.58 -12.20 -4.50
C ARG A 17 -12.50 -13.45 -3.63
N GLY A 18 -12.03 -14.56 -4.15
CA GLY A 18 -11.91 -15.81 -3.39
C GLY A 18 -11.03 -15.64 -2.18
N PHE A 19 -9.82 -15.14 -2.38
CA PHE A 19 -8.83 -14.93 -1.31
C PHE A 19 -9.33 -13.95 -0.23
N ILE A 20 -9.82 -12.78 -0.62
CA ILE A 20 -10.27 -11.76 0.34
C ILE A 20 -11.55 -12.20 1.07
N ALA A 21 -12.48 -12.88 0.40
CA ALA A 21 -13.68 -13.39 1.06
C ALA A 21 -13.35 -14.46 2.12
N GLU A 22 -12.33 -15.28 1.88
CA GLU A 22 -11.91 -16.32 2.80
C GLU A 22 -11.04 -15.77 3.94
N GLU A 23 -9.95 -15.09 3.64
CA GLU A 23 -8.94 -14.69 4.61
C GLU A 23 -9.11 -13.24 5.10
N GLY A 24 -9.66 -12.36 4.28
CA GLY A 24 -9.83 -10.94 4.55
C GLY A 24 -11.15 -10.56 5.19
N ASN A 25 -12.08 -11.49 5.42
CA ASN A 25 -13.45 -11.16 5.85
C ASN A 25 -13.51 -10.42 7.20
N ILE A 26 -14.60 -9.68 7.38
CA ILE A 26 -14.82 -8.79 8.53
C ILE A 26 -14.64 -9.47 9.90
N ALA A 27 -15.02 -10.75 10.02
CA ALA A 27 -14.95 -11.48 11.29
C ALA A 27 -13.50 -11.88 11.61
N LYS A 28 -12.76 -12.41 10.61
CA LYS A 28 -11.37 -12.83 10.76
C LYS A 28 -10.41 -11.64 10.93
N GLN A 29 -10.74 -10.48 10.35
CA GLN A 29 -9.84 -9.34 10.30
C GLN A 29 -10.34 -8.14 11.12
N LEU A 30 -11.30 -7.37 10.62
CA LEU A 30 -11.67 -6.09 11.24
C LEU A 30 -12.13 -6.26 12.70
N ARG A 31 -13.07 -7.17 12.96
CA ARG A 31 -13.58 -7.43 14.33
C ARG A 31 -12.49 -8.03 15.21
N HIS A 32 -11.75 -8.98 14.69
CA HIS A 32 -10.68 -9.65 15.43
C HIS A 32 -9.62 -8.69 15.94
N TRP A 33 -9.11 -7.80 15.07
CA TRP A 33 -8.03 -6.86 15.44
C TRP A 33 -8.54 -5.69 16.26
N ARG A 34 -9.75 -5.19 15.98
CA ARG A 34 -10.40 -4.15 16.78
C ARG A 34 -10.64 -4.65 18.22
N ASP A 35 -11.18 -5.84 18.39
CA ASP A 35 -11.55 -6.37 19.72
C ASP A 35 -10.30 -6.69 20.57
N ARG A 36 -9.13 -6.80 19.94
CA ARG A 36 -7.83 -6.94 20.60
C ARG A 36 -7.06 -5.63 20.77
N ASN A 37 -7.66 -4.50 20.40
CA ASN A 37 -6.99 -3.20 20.43
C ASN A 37 -5.62 -3.21 19.70
N CYS A 38 -5.56 -3.88 18.56
CA CYS A 38 -4.33 -3.93 17.75
C CYS A 38 -3.94 -2.53 17.27
N LYS A 39 -2.74 -2.09 17.58
CA LYS A 39 -2.26 -0.74 17.22
C LYS A 39 -2.20 -0.54 15.71
N ASP A 40 -1.74 -1.54 14.98
CA ASP A 40 -1.61 -1.46 13.52
C ASP A 40 -2.96 -1.53 12.81
N GLY A 41 -4.00 -2.04 13.50
CA GLY A 41 -5.37 -2.13 13.00
C GLY A 41 -5.58 -3.21 11.93
N PHE A 42 -4.56 -3.99 11.56
CA PHE A 42 -4.64 -5.06 10.55
C PHE A 42 -3.75 -6.25 10.93
N GLY A 43 -3.95 -7.40 10.25
CA GLY A 43 -3.18 -8.61 10.47
C GLY A 43 -1.96 -8.72 9.57
N HIS A 44 -0.76 -8.80 10.15
CA HIS A 44 0.48 -8.99 9.40
C HIS A 44 0.52 -10.31 8.64
N ALA A 45 -0.12 -11.37 9.15
CA ALA A 45 -0.23 -12.64 8.44
C ALA A 45 -1.03 -12.51 7.14
N LEU A 46 -2.15 -11.80 7.16
CA LEU A 46 -2.91 -11.50 5.94
C LEU A 46 -2.08 -10.66 4.96
N TRP A 47 -1.36 -9.65 5.46
CA TRP A 47 -0.49 -8.83 4.64
C TRP A 47 0.59 -9.65 3.93
N LYS A 48 1.17 -10.62 4.63
CA LYS A 48 2.14 -11.56 4.07
C LYS A 48 1.52 -12.45 2.98
N GLN A 49 0.33 -12.98 3.22
CA GLN A 49 -0.41 -13.75 2.21
C GLN A 49 -0.74 -12.91 0.97
N MET A 50 -1.12 -11.62 1.14
CA MET A 50 -1.30 -10.71 0.01
C MET A 50 -0.01 -10.51 -0.79
N ALA A 51 1.15 -10.52 -0.13
CA ALA A 51 2.45 -10.48 -0.80
C ALA A 51 2.75 -11.77 -1.57
N GLU A 52 2.45 -12.93 -1.01
CA GLU A 52 2.57 -14.23 -1.67
C GLU A 52 1.68 -14.34 -2.92
N MET A 53 0.54 -13.65 -2.92
CA MET A 53 -0.34 -13.48 -4.09
C MET A 53 0.17 -12.45 -5.11
N GLY A 54 1.28 -11.78 -4.83
CA GLY A 54 1.87 -10.74 -5.68
C GLY A 54 1.19 -9.36 -5.59
N PHE A 55 0.19 -9.19 -4.72
CA PHE A 55 -0.59 -7.94 -4.65
C PHE A 55 0.24 -6.75 -4.18
N THR A 56 1.27 -6.98 -3.37
CA THR A 56 2.12 -5.91 -2.83
C THR A 56 3.00 -5.25 -3.88
N GLY A 57 3.48 -6.02 -4.86
CA GLY A 57 4.38 -5.56 -5.92
C GLY A 57 3.72 -5.31 -7.26
N MET A 58 2.39 -5.36 -7.36
CA MET A 58 1.68 -5.39 -8.65
C MET A 58 1.91 -4.14 -9.51
N LEU A 59 2.08 -2.96 -8.92
CA LEU A 59 2.32 -1.70 -9.63
C LEU A 59 3.79 -1.44 -9.97
N LEU A 60 4.72 -2.23 -9.43
CA LEU A 60 6.14 -2.10 -9.70
C LEU A 60 6.51 -2.77 -11.02
N ASP A 61 7.52 -2.23 -11.69
CA ASP A 61 8.02 -2.80 -12.94
C ASP A 61 8.66 -4.17 -12.69
N GLU A 62 8.62 -5.06 -13.69
CA GLU A 62 9.24 -6.40 -13.60
C GLU A 62 10.74 -6.32 -13.31
N ALA A 63 11.43 -5.31 -13.86
CA ALA A 63 12.84 -5.06 -13.60
C ALA A 63 13.14 -4.75 -12.11
N ASP A 64 12.16 -4.23 -11.38
CA ASP A 64 12.23 -3.94 -9.95
C ASP A 64 11.65 -5.11 -9.09
N GLY A 65 11.33 -6.25 -9.71
CA GLY A 65 10.77 -7.44 -9.06
C GLY A 65 9.25 -7.43 -8.91
N GLY A 66 8.56 -6.48 -9.54
CA GLY A 66 7.10 -6.37 -9.53
C GLY A 66 6.42 -7.12 -10.67
N LEU A 67 5.13 -6.86 -10.88
CA LEU A 67 4.30 -7.52 -11.90
C LEU A 67 3.99 -6.62 -13.12
N GLY A 68 4.41 -5.36 -13.12
CA GLY A 68 4.18 -4.43 -14.23
C GLY A 68 2.70 -4.14 -14.51
N MET A 69 1.82 -4.37 -13.55
CA MET A 69 0.37 -4.14 -13.69
C MET A 69 0.02 -2.67 -13.54
N GLY A 70 -1.23 -2.32 -13.87
CA GLY A 70 -1.74 -0.96 -13.82
C GLY A 70 -2.66 -0.68 -12.63
N HIS A 71 -3.13 0.57 -12.57
CA HIS A 71 -4.06 1.00 -11.52
C HIS A 71 -5.46 0.37 -11.65
N VAL A 72 -5.82 -0.17 -12.81
CA VAL A 72 -7.06 -0.93 -12.98
C VAL A 72 -7.01 -2.21 -12.17
N GLU A 73 -5.91 -2.94 -12.25
CA GLU A 73 -5.67 -4.18 -11.51
C GLU A 73 -5.61 -3.92 -10.00
N ALA A 74 -4.91 -2.85 -9.58
CA ALA A 74 -4.92 -2.42 -8.18
C ALA A 74 -6.34 -2.03 -7.71
N GLY A 75 -7.15 -1.42 -8.57
CA GLY A 75 -8.55 -1.10 -8.31
C GLY A 75 -9.42 -2.34 -8.10
N ILE A 76 -9.19 -3.40 -8.87
CA ILE A 76 -9.88 -4.69 -8.70
C ILE A 76 -9.62 -5.27 -7.31
N VAL A 77 -8.37 -5.27 -6.86
CA VAL A 77 -8.02 -5.76 -5.51
C VAL A 77 -8.63 -4.86 -4.43
N LEU A 78 -8.58 -3.52 -4.60
CA LEU A 78 -9.19 -2.56 -3.67
C LEU A 78 -10.70 -2.72 -3.57
N GLU A 79 -11.39 -3.06 -4.66
CA GLU A 79 -12.83 -3.31 -4.65
C GLU A 79 -13.18 -4.50 -3.74
N GLU A 80 -12.43 -5.60 -3.82
CA GLU A 80 -12.67 -6.76 -2.96
C GLU A 80 -12.27 -6.52 -1.50
N ILE A 81 -11.19 -5.76 -1.25
CA ILE A 81 -10.81 -5.26 0.07
C ILE A 81 -11.97 -4.44 0.67
N GLY A 82 -12.54 -3.52 -0.10
CA GLY A 82 -13.66 -2.68 0.34
C GLY A 82 -14.94 -3.48 0.57
N ARG A 83 -15.26 -4.43 -0.32
CA ARG A 83 -16.44 -5.30 -0.23
C ARG A 83 -16.47 -6.12 1.06
N ASN A 84 -15.30 -6.55 1.53
CA ASN A 84 -15.15 -7.38 2.74
C ASN A 84 -14.76 -6.57 3.99
N LEU A 85 -14.62 -5.23 3.88
CA LEU A 85 -14.14 -4.35 4.96
C LEU A 85 -12.82 -4.85 5.55
N THR A 86 -11.91 -5.28 4.69
CA THR A 86 -10.61 -5.87 5.07
C THR A 86 -9.62 -4.77 5.45
N PRO A 87 -9.21 -4.66 6.71
CA PRO A 87 -8.15 -3.72 7.08
C PRO A 87 -6.81 -4.20 6.54
N SER A 88 -6.16 -3.38 5.76
CA SER A 88 -4.84 -3.70 5.19
C SER A 88 -4.10 -2.42 4.80
N PRO A 89 -2.77 -2.43 4.78
CA PRO A 89 -1.96 -1.31 4.30
C PRO A 89 -1.83 -1.27 2.77
N PHE A 90 -2.71 -1.97 2.03
CA PHE A 90 -2.60 -2.09 0.57
C PHE A 90 -2.57 -0.72 -0.13
N LEU A 91 -3.49 0.18 0.21
CA LEU A 91 -3.52 1.52 -0.41
C LEU A 91 -2.24 2.30 -0.13
N THR A 92 -1.75 2.30 1.11
CA THR A 92 -0.59 3.11 1.50
C THR A 92 0.73 2.51 1.03
N SER A 93 0.87 1.19 1.08
CA SER A 93 2.11 0.50 0.70
C SER A 93 2.13 0.13 -0.78
N SER A 94 1.14 -0.64 -1.26
CA SER A 94 1.17 -1.20 -2.63
C SER A 94 0.78 -0.19 -3.70
N VAL A 95 0.02 0.87 -3.36
CA VAL A 95 -0.37 1.90 -4.32
C VAL A 95 0.48 3.15 -4.13
N LEU A 96 0.39 3.83 -2.98
CA LEU A 96 1.02 5.14 -2.81
C LEU A 96 2.55 5.03 -2.68
N ALA A 97 3.05 4.19 -1.78
CA ALA A 97 4.49 4.07 -1.58
C ALA A 97 5.19 3.39 -2.76
N ALA A 98 4.59 2.35 -3.35
CA ALA A 98 5.11 1.71 -4.56
C ALA A 98 5.23 2.72 -5.70
N THR A 99 4.20 3.56 -5.93
CA THR A 99 4.23 4.62 -6.95
C THR A 99 5.36 5.63 -6.68
N ALA A 100 5.57 6.03 -5.43
CA ALA A 100 6.64 6.95 -5.07
C ALA A 100 8.02 6.31 -5.27
N LEU A 101 8.21 5.07 -4.83
CA LEU A 101 9.47 4.33 -4.93
C LEU A 101 9.82 3.96 -6.39
N LYS A 102 8.84 3.73 -7.25
CA LYS A 102 9.05 3.49 -8.69
C LYS A 102 9.87 4.60 -9.35
N HIS A 103 9.74 5.84 -8.87
CA HIS A 103 10.47 7.02 -9.37
C HIS A 103 11.67 7.40 -8.50
N ALA A 104 12.05 6.60 -7.53
CA ALA A 104 13.19 6.84 -6.66
C ALA A 104 14.52 6.44 -7.34
N SER A 105 15.65 6.77 -6.71
CA SER A 105 16.96 6.31 -7.14
C SER A 105 17.11 4.79 -6.94
N ASP A 106 18.01 4.16 -7.72
CA ASP A 106 18.26 2.72 -7.64
C ASP A 106 18.71 2.28 -6.23
N ASP A 107 19.45 3.12 -5.51
CA ASP A 107 19.82 2.87 -4.11
C ASP A 107 18.59 2.77 -3.20
N LEU A 108 17.62 3.69 -3.33
CA LEU A 108 16.39 3.65 -2.57
C LEU A 108 15.49 2.49 -2.98
N LYS A 109 15.39 2.20 -4.27
CA LYS A 109 14.67 1.03 -4.78
C LYS A 109 15.26 -0.25 -4.21
N GLY A 110 16.57 -0.47 -4.34
CA GLY A 110 17.25 -1.66 -3.82
C GLY A 110 17.10 -1.83 -2.30
N ARG A 111 16.99 -0.74 -1.56
CA ARG A 111 16.82 -0.76 -0.12
C ARG A 111 15.39 -1.09 0.34
N TYR A 112 14.37 -0.60 -0.35
CA TYR A 112 13.00 -0.63 0.15
C TYR A 112 12.05 -1.56 -0.61
N LEU A 113 12.24 -1.74 -1.93
CA LEU A 113 11.32 -2.56 -2.73
C LEU A 113 11.31 -4.03 -2.33
N PRO A 114 12.44 -4.69 -2.00
CA PRO A 114 12.38 -6.09 -1.59
C PRO A 114 11.49 -6.32 -0.38
N GLY A 115 11.58 -5.47 0.64
CA GLY A 115 10.74 -5.57 1.83
C GLY A 115 9.26 -5.24 1.57
N LEU A 116 8.98 -4.32 0.64
CA LEU A 116 7.61 -4.00 0.22
C LEU A 116 6.99 -5.19 -0.53
N ILE A 117 7.69 -5.72 -1.52
CA ILE A 117 7.22 -6.84 -2.36
C ILE A 117 6.99 -8.07 -1.51
N ALA A 118 7.91 -8.39 -0.61
CA ALA A 118 7.80 -9.54 0.29
C ALA A 118 6.75 -9.36 1.40
N GLY A 119 6.17 -8.18 1.58
CA GLY A 119 5.24 -7.90 2.68
C GLY A 119 5.92 -7.83 4.06
N ASP A 120 7.23 -7.66 4.11
CA ASP A 120 8.02 -7.51 5.34
C ASP A 120 8.02 -6.06 5.86
N SER A 121 7.72 -5.13 4.97
CA SER A 121 7.67 -3.70 5.28
C SER A 121 6.30 -3.11 4.95
N VAL A 122 5.83 -2.24 5.83
CA VAL A 122 4.63 -1.42 5.63
C VAL A 122 5.05 0.02 5.50
N PHE A 123 4.47 0.72 4.55
CA PHE A 123 4.79 2.11 4.25
C PHE A 123 3.59 3.01 4.47
N ALA A 124 3.86 4.20 4.95
CA ALA A 124 2.90 5.29 5.02
C ALA A 124 3.41 6.48 4.21
N VAL A 125 2.50 7.19 3.55
CA VAL A 125 2.84 8.39 2.76
C VAL A 125 2.28 9.61 3.46
N ALA A 126 3.15 10.50 3.90
CA ALA A 126 2.83 11.70 4.64
C ALA A 126 2.81 12.92 3.67
N ILE A 127 1.63 13.32 3.22
CA ILE A 127 1.45 14.39 2.22
C ILE A 127 0.98 15.68 2.90
N ASP A 128 -0.16 15.64 3.58
CA ASP A 128 -0.82 16.82 4.09
C ASP A 128 -0.19 17.37 5.37
N GLU A 129 -0.20 18.70 5.50
CA GLU A 129 0.31 19.43 6.66
C GLU A 129 -0.78 20.19 7.41
N THR A 130 -2.01 20.16 6.89
CA THR A 130 -3.17 20.86 7.46
C THR A 130 -4.41 19.96 7.39
N ALA A 131 -5.50 20.40 8.04
CA ALA A 131 -6.79 19.73 8.03
C ALA A 131 -7.46 19.63 6.64
N LYS A 132 -6.93 20.30 5.62
CA LYS A 132 -7.42 20.24 4.24
C LYS A 132 -6.37 19.64 3.34
N HIS A 133 -6.78 18.79 2.42
CA HIS A 133 -5.90 18.26 1.37
C HIS A 133 -5.38 19.39 0.49
N ARG A 134 -4.09 19.70 0.64
CA ARG A 134 -3.38 20.74 -0.10
C ARG A 134 -1.93 20.32 -0.38
N PRO A 135 -1.71 19.34 -1.24
CA PRO A 135 -0.40 18.73 -1.46
C PRO A 135 0.67 19.70 -1.98
N SER A 136 0.26 20.80 -2.61
CA SER A 136 1.17 21.85 -3.07
C SER A 136 1.58 22.85 -1.98
N ARG A 137 0.91 22.86 -0.81
CA ARG A 137 1.22 23.76 0.31
C ARG A 137 2.11 23.02 1.31
N ILE A 138 3.43 23.12 1.10
CA ILE A 138 4.44 22.43 1.90
C ILE A 138 5.22 23.47 2.72
N ALA A 139 5.19 23.30 4.05
CA ALA A 139 6.01 24.06 5.01
C ALA A 139 7.16 23.21 5.59
N THR A 140 7.07 21.88 5.50
CA THR A 140 8.16 20.98 5.89
C THR A 140 9.42 21.30 5.09
N ARG A 141 10.55 21.41 5.80
CA ARG A 141 11.86 21.73 5.21
C ARG A 141 12.84 20.60 5.44
N ALA A 142 13.71 20.39 4.44
CA ALA A 142 14.87 19.51 4.53
C ALA A 142 16.13 20.38 4.37
N GLU A 143 16.90 20.54 5.42
CA GLU A 143 18.14 21.31 5.44
C GLU A 143 19.33 20.37 5.48
N LYS A 144 20.35 20.61 4.64
CA LYS A 144 21.56 19.78 4.63
C LYS A 144 22.29 19.90 6.00
N SER A 145 22.63 18.76 6.59
CA SER A 145 23.31 18.69 7.88
C SER A 145 24.32 17.54 7.86
N GLY A 146 25.61 17.88 7.75
CA GLY A 146 26.67 16.89 7.57
C GLY A 146 26.46 16.06 6.29
N ASN A 147 26.48 14.73 6.43
CA ASN A 147 26.26 13.78 5.33
C ASN A 147 24.77 13.43 5.09
N GLY A 148 23.84 14.09 5.77
CA GLY A 148 22.41 13.84 5.67
C GLY A 148 21.59 15.12 5.62
N PHE A 149 20.33 15.02 6.06
CA PHE A 149 19.39 16.12 6.11
C PHE A 149 18.71 16.19 7.46
N ARG A 150 18.45 17.40 7.94
CA ARG A 150 17.56 17.67 9.07
C ARG A 150 16.20 18.01 8.52
N LEU A 151 15.18 17.23 8.91
CA LEU A 151 13.79 17.49 8.56
C LEU A 151 13.13 18.30 9.70
N SER A 152 12.39 19.35 9.33
CA SER A 152 11.64 20.20 10.26
C SER A 152 10.25 20.46 9.68
N GLY A 153 9.20 20.13 10.44
CA GLY A 153 7.81 20.29 10.03
C GLY A 153 6.91 19.25 10.69
N SER A 154 5.66 19.22 10.27
CA SER A 154 4.68 18.22 10.72
C SER A 154 3.80 17.78 9.54
N LYS A 155 3.32 16.55 9.60
CA LYS A 155 2.35 16.00 8.68
C LYS A 155 1.10 15.58 9.44
N SER A 156 -0.07 15.70 8.78
CA SER A 156 -1.38 15.41 9.35
C SER A 156 -2.07 14.32 8.55
N PHE A 157 -2.95 13.56 9.21
CA PHE A 157 -3.76 12.51 8.57
C PHE A 157 -2.94 11.48 7.78
N VAL A 158 -1.82 11.07 8.36
CA VAL A 158 -0.99 10.01 7.77
C VAL A 158 -1.64 8.66 8.03
N ILE A 159 -2.22 8.07 7.00
CA ILE A 159 -2.85 6.75 7.08
C ILE A 159 -1.76 5.71 7.34
N HIS A 160 -1.98 4.82 8.32
CA HIS A 160 -0.98 3.84 8.81
C HIS A 160 0.35 4.48 9.26
N GLY A 161 0.31 5.70 9.78
CA GLY A 161 1.48 6.44 10.28
C GLY A 161 1.72 6.28 11.78
N SER A 162 1.38 5.15 12.37
CA SER A 162 1.56 4.83 13.80
C SER A 162 2.98 4.41 14.13
#